data_1718d679bdb959dd781d33132564bf3e
#
_entry.id   1718d679bdb959dd781d33132564bf3e
#
_cell.length_a   1.000
_cell.length_b   1.000
_cell.length_c   1.000
_cell.angle_alpha   90.00
_cell.angle_beta   90.00
_cell.angle_gamma   90.00
#
_symmetry.space_group_name_H-M   'P 1'
#
loop_
_entity.id
_entity.type
_entity.pdbx_description
1 polymer ?
#
loop_
_entity_poly.entity_id
_entity_poly.type
_entity_poly.pdbx_seq_one_letter_code
_entity_poly.pdbx_strand_id
1 'polypeptide(L)'
;MGGADGRIEGADHSLVDYNRAGVPLIEIVTKPIEGAGDRAPEIAGAYVRAIRDIVRALNISHARMEQGNMRADVNVSLRPSPDAPYGTRSETKNVNSFRGIEKTIQYEIRRQAARLDDGKEILQETRHWDEATQTTAGGRLKSDADDYRYFPDPDLVMLHITKEHIEEMKAQMPEMPRERRNRLKSEWGLSDLQMRDILNADALDLIEETVKAGAKAAGARKWWLGELSREANAKGVSLEELPITPADVAEVEKLIASGKLNDKLAKQTVEGVLKGEGTPDEVVKKHDYKIVEDNGAIEAAVDAAFEANPDVVEKLKSGNMKPMGVIIGAVMKATRGQADAKAVTKVVMGKIKGLSLIHISEPT
;
A
#
# COMPACT_ATOMS: atom_id res chain seq x y z
N MET A 1 -3.00 -25.16 -21.83
CA MET A 1 -2.32 -24.76 -20.60
C MET A 1 -1.79 -26.03 -19.95
N GLY A 2 -0.47 -26.11 -19.68
CA GLY A 2 0.12 -27.29 -19.03
C GLY A 2 -0.39 -27.41 -17.58
N GLY A 3 -0.57 -28.64 -17.08
CA GLY A 3 -0.81 -28.90 -15.67
C GLY A 3 0.33 -28.39 -14.79
N ALA A 4 0.16 -28.43 -13.46
CA ALA A 4 1.14 -27.91 -12.49
C ALA A 4 2.53 -28.56 -12.59
N ASP A 5 2.66 -29.69 -13.26
CA ASP A 5 3.89 -30.45 -13.53
C ASP A 5 4.48 -30.20 -14.93
N GLY A 6 3.92 -29.25 -15.69
CA GLY A 6 4.39 -28.91 -17.04
C GLY A 6 3.99 -29.90 -18.14
N ARG A 7 3.18 -30.90 -17.82
CA ARG A 7 2.70 -31.88 -18.80
C ARG A 7 1.48 -31.38 -19.52
N ILE A 8 1.43 -31.64 -20.82
CA ILE A 8 0.23 -31.38 -21.65
C ILE A 8 -0.62 -32.64 -21.61
N GLU A 9 -1.84 -32.53 -21.10
CA GLU A 9 -2.75 -33.66 -20.99
C GLU A 9 -3.04 -34.26 -22.38
N GLY A 10 -2.81 -35.59 -22.54
CA GLY A 10 -3.00 -36.31 -23.80
C GLY A 10 -1.85 -36.20 -24.81
N ALA A 11 -0.72 -35.52 -24.47
CA ALA A 11 0.45 -35.47 -25.33
C ALA A 11 1.53 -36.46 -24.84
N ASP A 12 2.32 -36.97 -25.79
CA ASP A 12 3.50 -37.83 -25.55
C ASP A 12 4.80 -37.04 -25.27
N HIS A 13 4.69 -35.71 -25.24
CA HIS A 13 5.81 -34.77 -25.03
C HIS A 13 5.39 -33.62 -24.09
N SER A 14 6.39 -32.96 -23.53
CA SER A 14 6.23 -31.74 -22.74
C SER A 14 6.95 -30.57 -23.43
N LEU A 15 6.37 -29.39 -23.36
CA LEU A 15 7.06 -28.17 -23.75
C LEU A 15 7.92 -27.69 -22.60
N VAL A 16 9.19 -27.44 -22.89
CA VAL A 16 10.17 -26.93 -21.90
C VAL A 16 10.46 -25.48 -22.24
N ASP A 17 10.26 -24.60 -21.26
CA ASP A 17 10.56 -23.18 -21.35
C ASP A 17 11.90 -22.90 -20.65
N TYR A 18 12.87 -22.41 -21.40
CA TYR A 18 14.21 -22.06 -20.90
C TYR A 18 14.36 -20.56 -20.53
N ASN A 19 13.31 -19.75 -20.57
CA ASN A 19 13.40 -18.31 -20.28
C ASN A 19 13.94 -18.01 -18.88
N ARG A 20 13.85 -18.96 -17.95
CA ARG A 20 14.37 -18.85 -16.58
C ARG A 20 15.60 -19.72 -16.33
N ALA A 21 16.16 -20.35 -17.35
CA ALA A 21 17.41 -21.12 -17.21
C ALA A 21 18.57 -20.19 -16.87
N GLY A 22 19.38 -20.57 -15.91
CA GLY A 22 20.53 -19.77 -15.46
C GLY A 22 20.18 -18.58 -14.54
N VAL A 23 18.92 -18.36 -14.18
CA VAL A 23 18.56 -17.36 -13.17
C VAL A 23 19.06 -17.83 -11.81
N PRO A 24 19.91 -17.03 -11.11
CA PRO A 24 20.43 -17.41 -9.80
C PRO A 24 19.32 -17.47 -8.75
N LEU A 25 19.47 -18.37 -7.77
CA LEU A 25 18.57 -18.53 -6.64
C LEU A 25 19.34 -18.30 -5.35
N ILE A 26 18.75 -17.50 -4.45
CA ILE A 26 19.22 -17.37 -3.07
C ILE A 26 18.18 -18.05 -2.17
N GLU A 27 18.61 -19.02 -1.40
CA GLU A 27 17.79 -19.65 -0.36
C GLU A 27 18.18 -19.09 1.01
N ILE A 28 17.19 -18.52 1.72
CA ILE A 28 17.35 -17.96 3.06
C ILE A 28 16.64 -18.86 4.05
N VAL A 29 17.41 -19.64 4.80
CA VAL A 29 16.90 -20.55 5.83
C VAL A 29 16.89 -19.85 7.18
N THR A 30 15.73 -19.78 7.82
CA THR A 30 15.61 -19.19 9.15
C THR A 30 15.99 -20.17 10.25
N LYS A 31 16.47 -19.67 11.37
CA LYS A 31 16.41 -20.44 12.61
C LYS A 31 14.95 -20.61 13.04
N PRO A 32 14.62 -21.66 13.83
CA PRO A 32 13.27 -21.79 14.39
C PRO A 32 12.86 -20.53 15.16
N ILE A 33 11.64 -20.05 14.92
CA ILE A 33 11.06 -18.94 15.66
C ILE A 33 10.29 -19.53 16.83
N GLU A 34 10.83 -19.36 18.03
CA GLU A 34 10.31 -19.95 19.27
C GLU A 34 9.52 -18.94 20.08
N GLY A 35 8.62 -19.46 20.95
CA GLY A 35 7.90 -18.65 21.90
C GLY A 35 6.87 -17.68 21.29
N ALA A 36 6.60 -17.81 20.00
CA ALA A 36 5.66 -16.96 19.30
C ALA A 36 4.18 -17.26 19.64
N GLY A 37 3.88 -18.52 20.02
CA GLY A 37 2.52 -18.96 20.34
C GLY A 37 1.52 -18.58 19.25
N ASP A 38 0.38 -18.02 19.65
CA ASP A 38 -0.68 -17.58 18.73
C ASP A 38 -0.26 -16.45 17.78
N ARG A 39 0.87 -15.77 18.06
CA ARG A 39 1.42 -14.73 17.19
C ARG A 39 2.36 -15.27 16.10
N ALA A 40 2.63 -16.57 16.06
CA ALA A 40 3.50 -17.17 15.06
C ALA A 40 3.12 -16.82 13.61
N PRO A 41 1.82 -16.83 13.22
CA PRO A 41 1.40 -16.43 11.88
C PRO A 41 1.77 -14.98 11.54
N GLU A 42 1.47 -14.04 12.45
CA GLU A 42 1.77 -12.61 12.29
C GLU A 42 3.28 -12.36 12.16
N ILE A 43 4.06 -13.00 13.03
CA ILE A 43 5.53 -12.87 13.05
C ILE A 43 6.13 -13.40 11.76
N ALA A 44 5.68 -14.55 11.27
CA ALA A 44 6.16 -15.11 10.01
C ALA A 44 5.85 -14.21 8.82
N GLY A 45 4.64 -13.67 8.73
CA GLY A 45 4.27 -12.71 7.71
C GLY A 45 5.14 -11.44 7.76
N ALA A 46 5.37 -10.91 8.96
CA ALA A 46 6.24 -9.74 9.16
C ALA A 46 7.70 -10.03 8.80
N TYR A 47 8.20 -11.22 9.13
CA TYR A 47 9.55 -11.67 8.82
C TYR A 47 9.80 -11.72 7.30
N VAL A 48 8.89 -12.36 6.56
CA VAL A 48 9.02 -12.47 5.10
C VAL A 48 8.88 -11.10 4.41
N ARG A 49 8.02 -10.20 4.93
CA ARG A 49 7.98 -8.81 4.46
C ARG A 49 9.30 -8.08 4.70
N ALA A 50 9.94 -8.28 5.85
CA ALA A 50 11.24 -7.66 6.13
C ALA A 50 12.34 -8.15 5.17
N ILE A 51 12.35 -9.44 4.84
CA ILE A 51 13.26 -9.99 3.81
C ILE A 51 12.97 -9.37 2.44
N ARG A 52 11.70 -9.29 2.04
CA ARG A 52 11.30 -8.62 0.79
C ARG A 52 11.87 -7.20 0.71
N ASP A 53 11.68 -6.43 1.76
CA ASP A 53 12.13 -5.03 1.81
C ASP A 53 13.66 -4.93 1.68
N ILE A 54 14.41 -5.84 2.33
CA ILE A 54 15.88 -5.90 2.23
C ILE A 54 16.32 -6.25 0.81
N VAL A 55 15.72 -7.28 0.22
CA VAL A 55 16.05 -7.75 -1.14
C VAL A 55 15.75 -6.67 -2.18
N ARG A 56 14.66 -5.93 -2.02
CA ARG A 56 14.33 -4.77 -2.87
C ARG A 56 15.33 -3.62 -2.66
N ALA A 57 15.63 -3.26 -1.41
CA ALA A 57 16.57 -2.17 -1.11
C ALA A 57 17.99 -2.45 -1.66
N LEU A 58 18.39 -3.71 -1.70
CA LEU A 58 19.65 -4.14 -2.30
C LEU A 58 19.59 -4.31 -3.82
N ASN A 59 18.43 -4.06 -4.43
CA ASN A 59 18.18 -4.23 -5.87
C ASN A 59 18.52 -5.65 -6.39
N ILE A 60 18.34 -6.67 -5.54
CA ILE A 60 18.60 -8.07 -5.87
C ILE A 60 17.42 -8.66 -6.66
N SER A 61 16.18 -8.30 -6.27
CA SER A 61 14.96 -8.80 -6.90
C SER A 61 13.81 -7.83 -6.63
N HIS A 62 12.83 -7.80 -7.53
CA HIS A 62 11.55 -7.12 -7.28
C HIS A 62 10.75 -7.77 -6.15
N ALA A 63 11.08 -9.02 -5.80
CA ALA A 63 10.49 -9.80 -4.71
C ALA A 63 8.94 -9.84 -4.73
N ARG A 64 8.36 -9.93 -5.92
CA ARG A 64 6.92 -10.10 -6.14
C ARG A 64 6.57 -11.59 -6.05
N MET A 65 5.82 -11.97 -5.01
CA MET A 65 5.45 -13.38 -4.79
C MET A 65 4.50 -13.90 -5.88
N GLU A 66 3.58 -13.08 -6.34
CA GLU A 66 2.63 -13.38 -7.43
C GLU A 66 3.32 -13.62 -8.78
N GLN A 67 4.51 -13.09 -8.97
CA GLN A 67 5.33 -13.31 -10.17
C GLN A 67 6.35 -14.43 -9.97
N GLY A 68 6.39 -15.07 -8.80
CA GLY A 68 7.35 -16.10 -8.45
C GLY A 68 8.80 -15.61 -8.30
N ASN A 69 9.02 -14.30 -8.15
CA ASN A 69 10.35 -13.75 -7.84
C ASN A 69 10.79 -14.05 -6.40
N MET A 70 9.83 -14.32 -5.54
CA MET A 70 10.05 -14.72 -4.15
C MET A 70 9.07 -15.84 -3.80
N ARG A 71 9.54 -16.85 -3.08
CA ARG A 71 8.72 -17.96 -2.59
C ARG A 71 9.02 -18.19 -1.12
N ALA A 72 8.07 -18.72 -0.38
CA ALA A 72 8.28 -19.13 0.99
C ALA A 72 7.74 -20.53 1.21
N ASP A 73 8.58 -21.38 1.78
CA ASP A 73 8.19 -22.69 2.32
C ASP A 73 8.03 -22.55 3.83
N VAL A 74 6.92 -23.04 4.35
CA VAL A 74 6.53 -22.87 5.76
C VAL A 74 6.71 -24.19 6.50
N ASN A 75 7.59 -24.19 7.51
CA ASN A 75 7.80 -25.34 8.39
C ASN A 75 7.14 -25.06 9.75
N VAL A 76 6.23 -25.93 10.17
CA VAL A 76 5.53 -25.84 11.45
C VAL A 76 5.70 -27.11 12.27
N SER A 77 6.03 -26.96 13.55
CA SER A 77 5.98 -28.05 14.53
C SER A 77 5.40 -27.51 15.85
N LEU A 78 4.73 -28.37 16.58
CA LEU A 78 4.20 -28.08 17.91
C LEU A 78 4.95 -28.87 18.97
N ARG A 79 5.06 -28.31 20.15
CA ARG A 79 5.59 -28.97 21.36
C ARG A 79 4.69 -28.64 22.56
N PRO A 80 4.56 -29.55 23.55
CA PRO A 80 3.61 -29.38 24.66
C PRO A 80 4.01 -28.26 25.64
N SER A 81 5.29 -27.89 25.67
CA SER A 81 5.79 -26.80 26.51
C SER A 81 7.05 -26.17 25.90
N PRO A 82 7.41 -24.95 26.30
CA PRO A 82 8.64 -24.30 25.82
C PRO A 82 9.92 -25.09 26.05
N ASP A 83 9.96 -25.91 27.09
CA ASP A 83 11.15 -26.70 27.49
C ASP A 83 11.16 -28.11 26.87
N ALA A 84 10.08 -28.53 26.22
CA ALA A 84 10.00 -29.82 25.56
C ALA A 84 10.81 -29.80 24.25
N PRO A 85 11.33 -30.96 23.80
CA PRO A 85 11.95 -31.10 22.48
C PRO A 85 10.99 -30.65 21.37
N TYR A 86 11.55 -30.20 20.23
CA TYR A 86 10.74 -29.90 19.06
C TYR A 86 9.93 -31.10 18.61
N GLY A 87 8.68 -30.88 18.28
CA GLY A 87 7.85 -31.89 17.63
C GLY A 87 8.25 -32.11 16.17
N THR A 88 7.69 -33.15 15.57
CA THR A 88 7.85 -33.43 14.16
C THR A 88 7.29 -32.28 13.32
N ARG A 89 8.09 -31.76 12.40
CA ARG A 89 7.69 -30.66 11.51
C ARG A 89 6.97 -31.17 10.26
N SER A 90 5.97 -30.42 9.81
CA SER A 90 5.46 -30.51 8.44
C SER A 90 5.91 -29.28 7.65
N GLU A 91 6.27 -29.50 6.38
CA GLU A 91 6.67 -28.46 5.44
C GLU A 91 5.51 -28.18 4.49
N THR A 92 5.05 -26.94 4.41
CA THR A 92 4.05 -26.53 3.43
C THR A 92 4.67 -25.71 2.32
N LYS A 93 4.49 -26.17 1.09
CA LYS A 93 4.97 -25.54 -0.14
C LYS A 93 3.85 -24.79 -0.86
N ASN A 94 4.25 -24.02 -1.88
CA ASN A 94 3.34 -23.31 -2.77
C ASN A 94 2.56 -22.19 -2.07
N VAL A 95 3.19 -21.51 -1.13
CA VAL A 95 2.59 -20.34 -0.45
C VAL A 95 3.05 -19.06 -1.17
N ASN A 96 2.14 -18.46 -1.93
CA ASN A 96 2.45 -17.40 -2.88
C ASN A 96 2.00 -16.00 -2.42
N SER A 97 1.66 -15.84 -1.14
CA SER A 97 1.26 -14.53 -0.59
C SER A 97 1.60 -14.44 0.90
N PHE A 98 1.83 -13.21 1.40
CA PHE A 98 2.06 -12.99 2.84
C PHE A 98 0.87 -13.43 3.69
N ARG A 99 -0.35 -13.17 3.21
CA ARG A 99 -1.57 -13.63 3.87
C ARG A 99 -1.70 -15.15 3.83
N GLY A 100 -1.27 -15.77 2.73
CA GLY A 100 -1.21 -17.23 2.60
C GLY A 100 -0.26 -17.83 3.64
N ILE A 101 0.91 -17.22 3.89
CA ILE A 101 1.84 -17.66 4.94
C ILE A 101 1.16 -17.65 6.31
N GLU A 102 0.52 -16.55 6.67
CA GLU A 102 -0.18 -16.40 7.95
C GLU A 102 -1.28 -17.46 8.12
N LYS A 103 -2.11 -17.65 7.08
CA LYS A 103 -3.21 -18.64 7.09
C LYS A 103 -2.71 -20.08 7.12
N THR A 104 -1.65 -20.38 6.37
CA THR A 104 -1.02 -21.70 6.37
C THR A 104 -0.56 -22.07 7.78
N ILE A 105 0.11 -21.16 8.47
CA ILE A 105 0.59 -21.41 9.84
C ILE A 105 -0.60 -21.60 10.79
N GLN A 106 -1.63 -20.74 10.71
CA GLN A 106 -2.85 -20.88 11.51
C GLN A 106 -3.53 -22.24 11.30
N TYR A 107 -3.62 -22.66 10.05
CA TYR A 107 -4.20 -23.95 9.72
C TYR A 107 -3.36 -25.11 10.27
N GLU A 108 -2.04 -25.10 10.03
CA GLU A 108 -1.13 -26.15 10.47
C GLU A 108 -1.08 -26.27 12.00
N ILE A 109 -1.08 -25.17 12.74
CA ILE A 109 -1.17 -25.19 14.21
C ILE A 109 -2.43 -25.94 14.65
N ARG A 110 -3.60 -25.59 14.10
CA ARG A 110 -4.86 -26.24 14.46
C ARG A 110 -4.89 -27.72 14.06
N ARG A 111 -4.39 -28.04 12.86
CA ARG A 111 -4.34 -29.43 12.37
C ARG A 111 -3.46 -30.30 13.22
N GLN A 112 -2.25 -29.80 13.54
CA GLN A 112 -1.30 -30.57 14.35
C GLN A 112 -1.78 -30.72 15.79
N ALA A 113 -2.35 -29.66 16.40
CA ALA A 113 -2.92 -29.73 17.72
C ALA A 113 -4.04 -30.79 17.80
N ALA A 114 -5.00 -30.77 16.89
CA ALA A 114 -6.08 -31.75 16.86
C ALA A 114 -5.58 -33.20 16.70
N ARG A 115 -4.55 -33.41 15.88
CA ARG A 115 -3.95 -34.76 15.75
C ARG A 115 -3.25 -35.23 17.03
N LEU A 116 -2.50 -34.35 17.69
CA LEU A 116 -1.80 -34.66 18.93
C LEU A 116 -2.80 -34.90 20.07
N ASP A 117 -3.88 -34.13 20.16
CA ASP A 117 -4.95 -34.31 21.13
C ASP A 117 -5.67 -35.67 20.94
N ASP A 118 -5.80 -36.12 19.67
CA ASP A 118 -6.32 -37.45 19.32
C ASP A 118 -5.30 -38.58 19.58
N GLY A 119 -4.11 -38.29 20.10
CA GLY A 119 -3.03 -39.27 20.29
C GLY A 119 -2.37 -39.77 19.02
N LYS A 120 -2.52 -39.04 17.91
CA LYS A 120 -1.94 -39.37 16.59
C LYS A 120 -0.63 -38.63 16.40
N GLU A 121 0.36 -39.33 15.81
CA GLU A 121 1.64 -38.72 15.48
C GLU A 121 1.55 -37.75 14.30
N ILE A 122 2.40 -36.72 14.32
CA ILE A 122 2.65 -35.85 13.18
C ILE A 122 3.69 -36.53 12.29
N LEU A 123 3.38 -36.65 11.01
CA LEU A 123 4.28 -37.21 10.02
C LEU A 123 5.18 -36.11 9.43
N GLN A 124 6.43 -36.42 9.19
CA GLN A 124 7.35 -35.57 8.42
C GLN A 124 6.99 -35.67 6.94
N GLU A 125 6.15 -34.75 6.50
CA GLU A 125 5.61 -34.74 5.15
C GLU A 125 5.72 -33.38 4.50
N THR A 126 5.79 -33.35 3.17
CA THR A 126 5.54 -32.14 2.39
C THR A 126 4.05 -32.02 2.18
N ARG A 127 3.53 -30.83 2.41
CA ARG A 127 2.13 -30.44 2.20
C ARG A 127 2.05 -29.33 1.16
N HIS A 128 0.89 -29.12 0.59
CA HIS A 128 0.64 -28.04 -0.35
C HIS A 128 -0.52 -27.17 0.15
N TRP A 129 -0.34 -25.85 0.13
CA TRP A 129 -1.37 -24.90 0.45
C TRP A 129 -2.37 -24.75 -0.70
N ASP A 130 -3.64 -24.81 -0.39
CA ASP A 130 -4.74 -24.53 -1.31
C ASP A 130 -5.42 -23.21 -0.88
N GLU A 131 -5.27 -22.17 -1.69
CA GLU A 131 -5.83 -20.85 -1.39
C GLU A 131 -7.36 -20.81 -1.48
N ALA A 132 -7.98 -21.66 -2.31
CA ALA A 132 -9.43 -21.68 -2.48
C ALA A 132 -10.14 -22.31 -1.28
N THR A 133 -9.62 -23.42 -0.79
CA THR A 133 -10.15 -24.12 0.39
C THR A 133 -9.56 -23.64 1.71
N GLN A 134 -8.46 -22.91 1.67
CA GLN A 134 -7.68 -22.46 2.84
C GLN A 134 -7.24 -23.61 3.75
N THR A 135 -6.83 -24.71 3.14
CA THR A 135 -6.36 -25.93 3.80
C THR A 135 -5.01 -26.36 3.23
N THR A 136 -4.36 -27.30 3.92
CA THR A 136 -3.19 -27.98 3.38
C THR A 136 -3.54 -29.40 2.99
N ALA A 137 -3.10 -29.85 1.83
CA ALA A 137 -3.20 -31.23 1.39
C ALA A 137 -1.88 -31.97 1.61
N GLY A 138 -1.93 -33.24 2.07
CA GLY A 138 -0.75 -34.09 2.21
C GLY A 138 -0.15 -34.39 0.84
N GLY A 139 1.17 -34.30 0.76
CA GLY A 139 1.96 -34.66 -0.40
C GLY A 139 2.84 -35.87 -0.11
N ARG A 140 4.06 -35.84 -0.61
CA ARG A 140 5.03 -36.93 -0.46
C ARG A 140 5.56 -36.98 0.98
N LEU A 141 5.66 -38.19 1.55
CA LEU A 141 6.44 -38.42 2.76
C LEU A 141 7.92 -38.18 2.46
N LYS A 142 8.62 -37.44 3.31
CA LYS A 142 10.07 -37.26 3.20
C LYS A 142 10.75 -38.51 3.76
N SER A 143 11.53 -39.18 2.92
CA SER A 143 12.49 -40.17 3.40
C SER A 143 13.77 -39.48 3.84
N ASP A 144 14.36 -39.89 4.94
CA ASP A 144 15.57 -39.28 5.54
C ASP A 144 16.85 -39.41 4.68
N ALA A 145 16.77 -39.97 3.48
CA ALA A 145 17.93 -40.37 2.68
C ALA A 145 17.96 -39.72 1.29
N ASP A 146 17.61 -38.47 1.16
CA ASP A 146 17.88 -37.74 -0.08
C ASP A 146 19.37 -37.38 -0.10
N ASP A 147 20.15 -38.17 -0.86
CA ASP A 147 21.54 -37.88 -1.19
C ASP A 147 21.58 -36.63 -2.10
N TYR A 148 21.90 -35.49 -1.51
CA TYR A 148 22.02 -34.20 -2.23
C TYR A 148 23.26 -34.15 -3.13
N ARG A 149 24.06 -35.20 -3.20
CA ARG A 149 25.26 -35.31 -4.05
C ARG A 149 26.18 -34.09 -3.93
N TYR A 150 26.53 -33.71 -2.72
CA TYR A 150 27.49 -32.64 -2.44
C TYR A 150 28.88 -33.01 -2.92
N PHE A 151 29.18 -32.70 -4.16
CA PHE A 151 30.51 -32.81 -4.73
C PHE A 151 30.87 -31.52 -5.47
N PRO A 152 32.18 -31.17 -5.56
CA PRO A 152 32.57 -29.98 -6.32
C PRO A 152 32.20 -30.14 -7.78
N ASP A 153 31.56 -29.11 -8.33
CA ASP A 153 31.25 -29.03 -9.76
C ASP A 153 32.54 -28.62 -10.51
N PRO A 154 33.00 -29.39 -11.52
CA PRO A 154 34.24 -29.08 -12.23
C PRO A 154 34.18 -27.79 -13.04
N ASP A 155 32.99 -27.32 -13.39
CA ASP A 155 32.78 -26.06 -14.14
C ASP A 155 32.73 -24.83 -13.26
N LEU A 156 32.63 -25.00 -11.93
CA LEU A 156 32.58 -23.90 -10.96
C LEU A 156 33.93 -23.74 -10.25
N VAL A 157 34.62 -22.66 -10.55
CA VAL A 157 35.86 -22.30 -9.87
C VAL A 157 35.61 -21.77 -8.47
N MET A 158 36.56 -21.98 -7.57
CA MET A 158 36.46 -21.49 -6.19
C MET A 158 36.54 -19.95 -6.16
N LEU A 159 35.56 -19.32 -5.51
CA LEU A 159 35.52 -17.87 -5.30
C LEU A 159 36.20 -17.52 -3.96
N HIS A 160 37.22 -16.67 -4.02
CA HIS A 160 37.88 -16.14 -2.84
C HIS A 160 37.37 -14.72 -2.57
N ILE A 161 36.53 -14.57 -1.54
CA ILE A 161 36.03 -13.26 -1.11
C ILE A 161 36.97 -12.76 0.00
N THR A 162 37.67 -11.67 -0.26
CA THR A 162 38.59 -11.06 0.70
C THR A 162 37.85 -10.15 1.69
N LYS A 163 38.49 -9.86 2.83
CA LYS A 163 37.92 -8.89 3.80
C LYS A 163 37.78 -7.51 3.21
N GLU A 164 38.71 -7.10 2.39
CA GLU A 164 38.72 -5.81 1.69
C GLU A 164 37.51 -5.70 0.77
N HIS A 165 37.21 -6.75 0.01
CA HIS A 165 36.03 -6.80 -0.86
C HIS A 165 34.71 -6.70 -0.05
N ILE A 166 34.65 -7.35 1.12
CA ILE A 166 33.49 -7.25 2.01
C ILE A 166 33.31 -5.79 2.50
N GLU A 167 34.40 -5.12 2.87
CA GLU A 167 34.31 -3.73 3.34
C GLU A 167 33.92 -2.76 2.19
N GLU A 168 34.42 -2.98 0.99
CA GLU A 168 33.98 -2.23 -0.20
C GLU A 168 32.48 -2.41 -0.46
N MET A 169 31.97 -3.62 -0.40
CA MET A 169 30.54 -3.88 -0.54
C MET A 169 29.72 -3.20 0.56
N LYS A 170 30.18 -3.28 1.82
CA LYS A 170 29.51 -2.59 2.93
C LYS A 170 29.44 -1.08 2.74
N ALA A 171 30.54 -0.47 2.22
CA ALA A 171 30.56 0.96 1.96
C ALA A 171 29.60 1.39 0.85
N GLN A 172 29.24 0.49 -0.05
CA GLN A 172 28.30 0.71 -1.15
C GLN A 172 26.84 0.34 -0.79
N MET A 173 26.61 -0.26 0.38
CA MET A 173 25.25 -0.65 0.79
C MET A 173 24.36 0.56 0.93
N PRO A 174 23.13 0.52 0.39
CA PRO A 174 22.15 1.57 0.63
C PRO A 174 21.69 1.56 2.09
N GLU A 175 21.03 2.64 2.49
CA GLU A 175 20.37 2.67 3.80
C GLU A 175 19.39 1.49 3.94
N MET A 176 19.53 0.71 5.00
CA MET A 176 18.68 -0.46 5.22
C MET A 176 17.24 -0.06 5.55
N PRO A 177 16.25 -0.87 5.16
CA PRO A 177 14.83 -0.53 5.31
C PRO A 177 14.41 -0.17 6.74
N ARG A 178 15.03 -0.78 7.76
CA ARG A 178 14.73 -0.48 9.15
C ARG A 178 15.21 0.90 9.55
N GLU A 179 16.45 1.24 9.22
CA GLU A 179 17.06 2.55 9.48
C GLU A 179 16.31 3.63 8.73
N ARG A 180 16.02 3.40 7.45
CA ARG A 180 15.22 4.29 6.60
C ARG A 180 13.84 4.57 7.20
N ARG A 181 13.11 3.55 7.62
CA ARG A 181 11.80 3.72 8.25
C ARG A 181 11.90 4.53 9.53
N ASN A 182 12.89 4.27 10.38
CA ASN A 182 13.09 5.02 11.62
C ASN A 182 13.42 6.49 11.35
N ARG A 183 14.29 6.75 10.39
CA ARG A 183 14.64 8.10 9.96
C ARG A 183 13.43 8.85 9.44
N LEU A 184 12.73 8.31 8.45
CA LEU A 184 11.57 8.94 7.83
C LEU A 184 10.41 9.13 8.83
N LYS A 185 10.21 8.17 9.73
CA LYS A 185 9.23 8.30 10.81
C LYS A 185 9.53 9.51 11.69
N SER A 186 10.81 9.70 12.06
CA SER A 186 11.27 10.83 12.88
C SER A 186 11.20 12.16 12.12
N GLU A 187 11.72 12.20 10.90
CA GLU A 187 11.74 13.41 10.05
C GLU A 187 10.32 13.92 9.72
N TRP A 188 9.39 13.01 9.48
CA TRP A 188 8.02 13.36 9.09
C TRP A 188 7.06 13.41 10.28
N GLY A 189 7.53 13.15 11.50
CA GLY A 189 6.71 13.15 12.72
C GLY A 189 5.56 12.14 12.70
N LEU A 190 5.80 10.95 12.15
CA LEU A 190 4.75 9.93 11.98
C LEU A 190 4.60 9.05 13.22
N SER A 191 3.35 8.66 13.51
CA SER A 191 3.06 7.57 14.44
C SER A 191 3.38 6.21 13.83
N ASP A 192 3.47 5.16 14.67
CA ASP A 192 3.65 3.77 14.20
C ASP A 192 2.51 3.33 13.27
N LEU A 193 1.29 3.75 13.58
CA LEU A 193 0.11 3.46 12.75
C LEU A 193 0.26 4.08 11.36
N GLN A 194 0.64 5.35 11.29
CA GLN A 194 0.81 6.04 10.01
C GLN A 194 1.94 5.45 9.16
N MET A 195 3.06 5.07 9.77
CA MET A 195 4.14 4.37 9.06
C MET A 195 3.69 3.00 8.58
N ARG A 196 2.94 2.26 9.39
CA ARG A 196 2.37 0.96 8.99
C ARG A 196 1.42 1.09 7.80
N ASP A 197 0.56 2.13 7.77
CA ASP A 197 -0.36 2.38 6.68
C ASP A 197 0.40 2.66 5.36
N ILE A 198 1.48 3.44 5.43
CA ILE A 198 2.38 3.71 4.29
C ILE A 198 3.01 2.41 3.77
N LEU A 199 3.52 1.57 4.66
CA LEU A 199 4.16 0.30 4.30
C LEU A 199 3.16 -0.71 3.72
N ASN A 200 1.94 -0.77 4.27
CA ASN A 200 0.89 -1.65 3.78
C ASN A 200 0.39 -1.26 2.38
N ALA A 201 0.45 0.03 2.06
CA ALA A 201 0.11 0.54 0.73
C ALA A 201 1.28 0.46 -0.27
N ASP A 202 2.45 -0.02 0.15
CA ASP A 202 3.70 -0.01 -0.64
C ASP A 202 4.06 1.39 -1.20
N ALA A 203 3.77 2.45 -0.41
CA ALA A 203 3.83 3.85 -0.83
C ALA A 203 5.06 4.62 -0.31
N LEU A 204 5.98 3.95 0.43
CA LEU A 204 7.08 4.64 1.10
C LEU A 204 8.02 5.34 0.11
N ASP A 205 8.37 4.65 -0.97
CA ASP A 205 9.26 5.18 -2.00
C ASP A 205 8.62 6.40 -2.70
N LEU A 206 7.37 6.26 -3.11
CA LEU A 206 6.60 7.31 -3.77
C LEU A 206 6.45 8.56 -2.91
N ILE A 207 6.17 8.39 -1.60
CA ILE A 207 6.06 9.50 -0.66
C ILE A 207 7.42 10.18 -0.45
N GLU A 208 8.50 9.41 -0.26
CA GLU A 208 9.84 9.97 -0.08
C GLU A 208 10.30 10.75 -1.31
N GLU A 209 10.07 10.23 -2.51
CA GLU A 209 10.39 10.93 -3.76
C GLU A 209 9.54 12.19 -3.94
N THR A 210 8.26 12.16 -3.58
CA THR A 210 7.40 13.34 -3.59
C THR A 210 7.91 14.41 -2.62
N VAL A 211 8.39 14.02 -1.45
CA VAL A 211 8.99 14.94 -0.47
C VAL A 211 10.31 15.50 -1.00
N LYS A 212 11.16 14.68 -1.61
CA LYS A 212 12.41 15.13 -2.27
C LYS A 212 12.13 16.11 -3.41
N ALA A 213 10.99 15.96 -4.10
CA ALA A 213 10.52 16.90 -5.12
C ALA A 213 9.91 18.20 -4.55
N GLY A 214 9.86 18.35 -3.22
CA GLY A 214 9.51 19.59 -2.53
C GLY A 214 8.15 19.63 -1.85
N ALA A 215 7.39 18.55 -1.83
CA ALA A 215 6.13 18.47 -1.09
C ALA A 215 6.36 18.28 0.41
N LYS A 216 5.37 18.64 1.23
CA LYS A 216 5.32 18.25 2.63
C LYS A 216 4.89 16.78 2.75
N ALA A 217 5.49 16.04 3.68
CA ALA A 217 5.18 14.62 3.90
C ALA A 217 3.68 14.35 4.16
N ALA A 218 2.99 15.26 4.87
CA ALA A 218 1.56 15.14 5.13
C ALA A 218 0.73 15.23 3.86
N GLY A 219 1.07 16.14 2.93
CA GLY A 219 0.40 16.29 1.64
C GLY A 219 0.68 15.09 0.73
N ALA A 220 1.95 14.71 0.57
CA ALA A 220 2.33 13.53 -0.19
C ALA A 220 1.57 12.27 0.29
N ARG A 221 1.55 12.03 1.60
CA ARG A 221 0.81 10.92 2.20
C ARG A 221 -0.69 11.01 1.92
N LYS A 222 -1.30 12.19 2.02
CA LYS A 222 -2.73 12.39 1.72
C LYS A 222 -3.08 11.95 0.30
N TRP A 223 -2.24 12.28 -0.68
CA TRP A 223 -2.46 11.90 -2.08
C TRP A 223 -2.24 10.42 -2.32
N TRP A 224 -1.09 9.89 -1.93
CA TRP A 224 -0.73 8.50 -2.21
C TRP A 224 -1.61 7.49 -1.47
N LEU A 225 -1.96 7.73 -0.20
CA LEU A 225 -2.82 6.83 0.56
C LEU A 225 -4.32 7.11 0.38
N GLY A 226 -4.70 8.21 -0.22
CA GLY A 226 -6.09 8.61 -0.44
C GLY A 226 -6.54 8.38 -1.89
N GLU A 227 -6.53 9.45 -2.65
CA GLU A 227 -7.07 9.50 -4.01
C GLU A 227 -6.37 8.51 -4.96
N LEU A 228 -5.03 8.46 -4.92
CA LEU A 228 -4.25 7.60 -5.81
C LEU A 228 -4.38 6.11 -5.45
N SER A 229 -4.43 5.74 -4.16
CA SER A 229 -4.73 4.37 -3.74
C SER A 229 -6.13 3.94 -4.18
N ARG A 230 -7.11 4.83 -4.11
CA ARG A 230 -8.47 4.54 -4.58
C ARG A 230 -8.49 4.26 -6.09
N GLU A 231 -7.77 5.07 -6.86
CA GLU A 231 -7.66 4.92 -8.31
C GLU A 231 -6.92 3.64 -8.71
N ALA A 232 -5.80 3.34 -8.04
CA ALA A 232 -5.04 2.10 -8.26
C ALA A 232 -5.90 0.87 -7.99
N ASN A 233 -6.62 0.85 -6.87
CA ASN A 233 -7.53 -0.24 -6.51
C ASN A 233 -8.67 -0.40 -7.52
N ALA A 234 -9.24 0.70 -8.00
CA ALA A 234 -10.32 0.68 -9.00
C ALA A 234 -9.84 0.10 -10.34
N LYS A 235 -8.59 0.34 -10.71
CA LYS A 235 -7.96 -0.20 -11.92
C LYS A 235 -7.32 -1.58 -11.73
N GLY A 236 -7.19 -2.06 -10.50
CA GLY A 236 -6.52 -3.31 -10.18
C GLY A 236 -5.01 -3.30 -10.46
N VAL A 237 -4.36 -2.14 -10.31
CA VAL A 237 -2.92 -1.94 -10.55
C VAL A 237 -2.23 -1.47 -9.27
N SER A 238 -0.89 -1.53 -9.22
CA SER A 238 -0.10 -0.95 -8.14
C SER A 238 -0.05 0.58 -8.22
N LEU A 239 0.33 1.25 -7.13
CA LEU A 239 0.52 2.71 -7.12
C LEU A 239 1.59 3.17 -8.13
N GLU A 240 2.66 2.38 -8.29
CA GLU A 240 3.76 2.66 -9.22
C GLU A 240 3.34 2.58 -10.70
N GLU A 241 2.27 1.85 -11.00
CA GLU A 241 1.74 1.69 -12.37
C GLU A 241 0.75 2.79 -12.77
N LEU A 242 0.41 3.69 -11.85
CA LEU A 242 -0.43 4.83 -12.19
C LEU A 242 0.34 5.83 -13.08
N PRO A 243 -0.31 6.42 -14.09
CA PRO A 243 0.31 7.42 -14.98
C PRO A 243 0.43 8.79 -14.30
N ILE A 244 1.03 8.84 -13.12
CA ILE A 244 1.33 10.05 -12.36
C ILE A 244 2.63 9.84 -11.60
N THR A 245 3.52 10.82 -11.61
CA THR A 245 4.83 10.72 -10.97
C THR A 245 4.85 11.41 -9.59
N PRO A 246 5.81 11.07 -8.71
CA PRO A 246 6.06 11.81 -7.49
C PRO A 246 6.28 13.33 -7.70
N ALA A 247 6.90 13.70 -8.83
CA ALA A 247 7.10 15.11 -9.20
C ALA A 247 5.77 15.82 -9.49
N ASP A 248 4.84 15.16 -10.19
CA ASP A 248 3.51 15.72 -10.46
C ASP A 248 2.73 15.93 -9.17
N VAL A 249 2.78 14.97 -8.24
CA VAL A 249 2.13 15.11 -6.93
C VAL A 249 2.74 16.27 -6.14
N ALA A 250 4.06 16.44 -6.18
CA ALA A 250 4.74 17.55 -5.54
C ALA A 250 4.34 18.90 -6.16
N GLU A 251 4.18 18.96 -7.48
CA GLU A 251 3.71 20.17 -8.18
C GLU A 251 2.28 20.53 -7.78
N VAL A 252 1.38 19.56 -7.69
CA VAL A 252 0.00 19.78 -7.20
C VAL A 252 0.03 20.35 -5.77
N GLU A 253 0.83 19.79 -4.86
CA GLU A 253 0.99 20.30 -3.50
C GLU A 253 1.54 21.74 -3.48
N LYS A 254 2.48 22.07 -4.36
CA LYS A 254 3.01 23.42 -4.53
C LYS A 254 1.94 24.41 -5.01
N LEU A 255 1.08 23.99 -5.95
CA LEU A 255 -0.03 24.79 -6.44
C LEU A 255 -1.08 25.04 -5.35
N ILE A 256 -1.34 24.05 -4.49
CA ILE A 256 -2.20 24.23 -3.30
C ILE A 256 -1.56 25.20 -2.30
N ALA A 257 -0.28 24.98 -1.98
CA ALA A 257 0.44 25.79 -1.00
C ALA A 257 0.58 27.27 -1.42
N SER A 258 0.67 27.54 -2.73
CA SER A 258 0.70 28.89 -3.29
C SER A 258 -0.68 29.55 -3.42
N GLY A 259 -1.75 28.85 -3.05
CA GLY A 259 -3.13 29.38 -3.18
C GLY A 259 -3.67 29.39 -4.61
N LYS A 260 -2.98 28.77 -5.58
CA LYS A 260 -3.47 28.69 -6.97
C LYS A 260 -4.59 27.68 -7.15
N LEU A 261 -4.59 26.62 -6.36
CA LEU A 261 -5.61 25.58 -6.37
C LEU A 261 -6.19 25.39 -4.96
N ASN A 262 -7.50 25.15 -4.91
CA ASN A 262 -8.15 24.58 -3.74
C ASN A 262 -8.20 23.05 -3.83
N ASP A 263 -8.62 22.35 -2.77
CA ASP A 263 -8.71 20.89 -2.72
C ASP A 263 -9.51 20.28 -3.89
N LYS A 264 -10.58 20.95 -4.35
CA LYS A 264 -11.41 20.46 -5.45
C LYS A 264 -10.70 20.57 -6.79
N LEU A 265 -10.12 21.72 -7.08
CA LEU A 265 -9.36 21.94 -8.32
C LEU A 265 -8.11 21.05 -8.37
N ALA A 266 -7.43 20.84 -7.23
CA ALA A 266 -6.32 19.93 -7.13
C ALA A 266 -6.71 18.48 -7.48
N LYS A 267 -7.87 18.00 -7.00
CA LYS A 267 -8.38 16.68 -7.39
C LYS A 267 -8.66 16.59 -8.89
N GLN A 268 -9.29 17.61 -9.47
CA GLN A 268 -9.55 17.67 -10.91
C GLN A 268 -8.24 17.72 -11.71
N THR A 269 -7.22 18.40 -11.20
CA THR A 269 -5.89 18.41 -11.80
C THR A 269 -5.27 17.02 -11.80
N VAL A 270 -5.28 16.32 -10.66
CA VAL A 270 -4.81 14.93 -10.56
C VAL A 270 -5.57 14.00 -11.49
N GLU A 271 -6.90 14.13 -11.59
CA GLU A 271 -7.71 13.37 -12.55
C GLU A 271 -7.32 13.63 -14.00
N GLY A 272 -7.01 14.88 -14.36
CA GLY A 272 -6.51 15.24 -15.70
C GLY A 272 -5.17 14.57 -16.00
N VAL A 273 -4.22 14.60 -15.05
CA VAL A 273 -2.92 13.92 -15.18
C VAL A 273 -3.12 12.41 -15.36
N LEU A 274 -3.96 11.78 -14.54
CA LEU A 274 -4.28 10.36 -14.66
C LEU A 274 -4.96 9.95 -15.97
N LYS A 275 -5.59 10.90 -16.65
CA LYS A 275 -6.17 10.72 -18.00
C LYS A 275 -5.16 11.00 -19.12
N GLY A 276 -3.92 11.38 -18.79
CA GLY A 276 -2.88 11.69 -19.77
C GLY A 276 -3.03 13.05 -20.44
N GLU A 277 -3.69 14.01 -19.78
CA GLU A 277 -3.91 15.36 -20.33
C GLU A 277 -2.67 16.26 -20.25
N GLY A 278 -1.60 15.81 -19.61
CA GLY A 278 -0.32 16.50 -19.45
C GLY A 278 0.10 16.60 -17.99
N THR A 279 1.11 17.41 -17.70
CA THR A 279 1.58 17.74 -16.36
C THR A 279 0.53 18.55 -15.59
N PRO A 280 0.63 18.65 -14.24
CA PRO A 280 -0.32 19.44 -13.45
C PRO A 280 -0.48 20.88 -13.95
N ASP A 281 0.62 21.55 -14.30
CA ASP A 281 0.61 22.91 -14.83
C ASP A 281 -0.12 23.00 -16.18
N GLU A 282 0.08 22.01 -17.06
CA GLU A 282 -0.61 21.94 -18.37
C GLU A 282 -2.11 21.71 -18.21
N VAL A 283 -2.51 20.81 -17.30
CA VAL A 283 -3.92 20.56 -16.97
C VAL A 283 -4.57 21.82 -16.41
N VAL A 284 -3.90 22.52 -15.49
CA VAL A 284 -4.40 23.79 -14.92
C VAL A 284 -4.62 24.84 -15.99
N LYS A 285 -3.67 24.99 -16.92
CA LYS A 285 -3.76 25.94 -18.04
C LYS A 285 -4.86 25.55 -19.04
N LYS A 286 -4.93 24.27 -19.40
CA LYS A 286 -5.92 23.73 -20.35
C LYS A 286 -7.36 23.96 -19.89
N HIS A 287 -7.63 23.81 -18.60
CA HIS A 287 -8.96 23.96 -18.02
C HIS A 287 -9.21 25.33 -17.39
N ASP A 288 -8.25 26.25 -17.47
CA ASP A 288 -8.28 27.58 -16.84
C ASP A 288 -8.65 27.49 -15.35
N TYR A 289 -8.03 26.52 -14.63
CA TYR A 289 -8.26 26.36 -13.19
C TYR A 289 -7.62 27.53 -12.43
N LYS A 290 -8.45 28.30 -11.77
CA LYS A 290 -8.02 29.41 -10.91
C LYS A 290 -9.01 29.60 -9.78
N ILE A 291 -8.53 30.06 -8.64
CA ILE A 291 -9.41 30.43 -7.54
C ILE A 291 -10.04 31.77 -7.87
N VAL A 292 -11.36 31.84 -7.81
CA VAL A 292 -12.10 33.11 -7.94
C VAL A 292 -11.97 33.87 -6.63
N GLU A 293 -11.12 34.87 -6.61
CA GLU A 293 -10.92 35.80 -5.49
C GLU A 293 -11.85 37.02 -5.57
N ASP A 294 -12.57 37.17 -6.68
CA ASP A 294 -13.48 38.28 -6.88
C ASP A 294 -14.70 38.16 -5.93
N ASN A 295 -14.69 38.97 -4.89
CA ASN A 295 -15.80 39.04 -3.92
C ASN A 295 -17.12 39.34 -4.59
N GLY A 296 -17.16 40.14 -5.66
CA GLY A 296 -18.40 40.48 -6.39
C GLY A 296 -18.99 39.25 -7.09
N ALA A 297 -18.19 38.42 -7.71
CA ALA A 297 -18.64 37.17 -8.32
C ALA A 297 -19.13 36.16 -7.28
N ILE A 298 -18.46 36.08 -6.13
CA ILE A 298 -18.90 35.25 -5.01
C ILE A 298 -20.22 35.77 -4.42
N GLU A 299 -20.33 37.05 -4.22
CA GLU A 299 -21.56 37.70 -3.71
C GLU A 299 -22.76 37.46 -4.63
N ALA A 300 -22.60 37.63 -5.94
CA ALA A 300 -23.65 37.35 -6.91
C ALA A 300 -24.05 35.84 -6.92
N ALA A 301 -23.08 34.93 -6.79
CA ALA A 301 -23.38 33.51 -6.71
C ALA A 301 -24.09 33.13 -5.40
N VAL A 302 -23.78 33.81 -4.28
CA VAL A 302 -24.46 33.63 -2.99
C VAL A 302 -25.90 34.16 -3.08
N ASP A 303 -26.14 35.33 -3.72
CA ASP A 303 -27.48 35.87 -3.90
C ASP A 303 -28.34 34.92 -4.73
N ALA A 304 -27.85 34.43 -5.85
CA ALA A 304 -28.53 33.44 -6.66
C ALA A 304 -28.81 32.13 -5.90
N ALA A 305 -27.88 31.69 -5.04
CA ALA A 305 -28.07 30.50 -4.20
C ALA A 305 -29.14 30.76 -3.10
N PHE A 306 -29.24 31.98 -2.59
CA PHE A 306 -30.28 32.39 -1.62
C PHE A 306 -31.65 32.40 -2.27
N GLU A 307 -31.79 32.99 -3.46
CA GLU A 307 -33.02 33.00 -4.25
C GLU A 307 -33.53 31.60 -4.58
N ALA A 308 -32.61 30.69 -4.92
CA ALA A 308 -32.92 29.30 -5.26
C ALA A 308 -33.29 28.43 -4.04
N ASN A 309 -32.98 28.87 -2.81
CA ASN A 309 -33.19 28.08 -1.59
C ASN A 309 -33.77 28.91 -0.44
N PRO A 310 -34.95 29.52 -0.58
CA PRO A 310 -35.53 30.43 0.40
C PRO A 310 -35.75 29.78 1.78
N ASP A 311 -36.21 28.52 1.80
CA ASP A 311 -36.45 27.78 3.04
C ASP A 311 -35.15 27.52 3.85
N VAL A 312 -34.03 27.39 3.15
CA VAL A 312 -32.71 27.23 3.77
C VAL A 312 -32.26 28.55 4.38
N VAL A 313 -32.49 29.64 3.68
CA VAL A 313 -32.16 31.02 4.14
C VAL A 313 -32.92 31.37 5.40
N GLU A 314 -34.21 31.02 5.49
CA GLU A 314 -35.04 31.26 6.70
C GLU A 314 -34.49 30.47 7.90
N LYS A 315 -34.10 29.20 7.70
CA LYS A 315 -33.47 28.38 8.74
C LYS A 315 -32.15 28.98 9.21
N LEU A 316 -31.34 29.50 8.29
CA LEU A 316 -30.08 30.15 8.63
C LEU A 316 -30.32 31.47 9.40
N LYS A 317 -31.33 32.28 9.03
CA LYS A 317 -31.72 33.49 9.75
C LYS A 317 -32.20 33.20 11.17
N SER A 318 -32.90 32.08 11.38
CA SER A 318 -33.32 31.63 12.72
C SER A 318 -32.19 31.06 13.59
N GLY A 319 -30.94 31.09 13.11
CA GLY A 319 -29.76 30.63 13.85
C GLY A 319 -29.40 29.14 13.65
N ASN A 320 -30.17 28.42 12.86
CA ASN A 320 -29.83 27.02 12.53
C ASN A 320 -28.81 26.94 11.40
N MET A 321 -27.53 26.76 11.74
CA MET A 321 -26.43 26.73 10.78
C MET A 321 -26.23 25.36 10.08
N LYS A 322 -26.97 24.31 10.46
CA LYS A 322 -26.82 22.97 9.87
C LYS A 322 -27.02 22.94 8.34
N PRO A 323 -27.98 23.65 7.75
CA PRO A 323 -28.21 23.63 6.31
C PRO A 323 -27.27 24.53 5.49
N MET A 324 -26.30 25.23 6.11
CA MET A 324 -25.36 26.12 5.40
C MET A 324 -24.62 25.39 4.26
N GLY A 325 -24.34 24.10 4.42
CA GLY A 325 -23.69 23.27 3.38
C GLY A 325 -24.48 23.26 2.05
N VAL A 326 -25.79 23.44 2.06
CA VAL A 326 -26.62 23.50 0.84
C VAL A 326 -26.27 24.75 0.03
N ILE A 327 -26.20 25.90 0.69
CA ILE A 327 -25.85 27.18 0.05
C ILE A 327 -24.41 27.13 -0.46
N ILE A 328 -23.47 26.69 0.37
CA ILE A 328 -22.07 26.55 -0.04
C ILE A 328 -21.95 25.60 -1.26
N GLY A 329 -22.67 24.47 -1.24
CA GLY A 329 -22.71 23.53 -2.35
C GLY A 329 -23.25 24.12 -3.65
N ALA A 330 -24.33 24.94 -3.56
CA ALA A 330 -24.91 25.65 -4.70
C ALA A 330 -23.95 26.69 -5.31
N VAL A 331 -23.27 27.48 -4.46
CA VAL A 331 -22.24 28.44 -4.89
C VAL A 331 -21.06 27.74 -5.51
N MET A 332 -20.56 26.67 -4.90
CA MET A 332 -19.45 25.86 -5.43
C MET A 332 -19.80 25.23 -6.79
N LYS A 333 -21.07 24.85 -6.99
CA LYS A 333 -21.53 24.34 -8.28
C LYS A 333 -21.60 25.45 -9.34
N ALA A 334 -22.14 26.61 -9.00
CA ALA A 334 -22.24 27.77 -9.88
C ALA A 334 -20.86 28.28 -10.32
N THR A 335 -19.89 28.30 -9.42
CA THR A 335 -18.50 28.73 -9.68
C THR A 335 -17.61 27.60 -10.21
N ARG A 336 -18.19 26.46 -10.60
CA ARG A 336 -17.45 25.25 -11.07
C ARG A 336 -16.36 24.78 -10.11
N GLY A 337 -16.50 25.11 -8.81
CA GLY A 337 -15.53 24.77 -7.78
C GLY A 337 -14.35 25.72 -7.65
N GLN A 338 -14.36 26.82 -8.37
CA GLN A 338 -13.28 27.81 -8.35
C GLN A 338 -13.38 28.80 -7.16
N ALA A 339 -14.53 28.93 -6.52
CA ALA A 339 -14.66 29.76 -5.32
C ALA A 339 -13.95 29.14 -4.11
N ASP A 340 -13.33 29.98 -3.26
CA ASP A 340 -12.83 29.52 -1.96
C ASP A 340 -13.99 29.30 -0.99
N ALA A 341 -14.13 28.08 -0.47
CA ALA A 341 -15.20 27.72 0.46
C ALA A 341 -15.20 28.57 1.75
N LYS A 342 -14.04 29.05 2.20
CA LYS A 342 -13.92 29.94 3.37
C LYS A 342 -14.43 31.33 3.03
N ALA A 343 -14.08 31.85 1.85
CA ALA A 343 -14.60 33.15 1.36
C ALA A 343 -16.10 33.08 1.18
N VAL A 344 -16.64 32.02 0.56
CA VAL A 344 -18.08 31.79 0.43
C VAL A 344 -18.78 31.78 1.80
N THR A 345 -18.22 31.02 2.75
CA THR A 345 -18.76 30.94 4.11
C THR A 345 -18.81 32.33 4.77
N LYS A 346 -17.76 33.15 4.61
CA LYS A 346 -17.67 34.50 5.15
C LYS A 346 -18.74 35.42 4.56
N VAL A 347 -18.94 35.37 3.23
CA VAL A 347 -19.97 36.15 2.53
C VAL A 347 -21.36 35.71 2.96
N VAL A 348 -21.65 34.40 3.01
CA VAL A 348 -22.95 33.88 3.48
C VAL A 348 -23.25 34.34 4.90
N MET A 349 -22.29 34.23 5.83
CA MET A 349 -22.45 34.67 7.21
C MET A 349 -22.66 36.18 7.32
N GLY A 350 -21.93 36.96 6.52
CA GLY A 350 -22.09 38.40 6.46
C GLY A 350 -23.49 38.82 6.00
N LYS A 351 -24.00 38.22 4.93
CA LYS A 351 -25.34 38.48 4.39
C LYS A 351 -26.45 38.05 5.35
N ILE A 352 -26.34 36.90 6.00
CA ILE A 352 -27.30 36.43 7.01
C ILE A 352 -27.38 37.42 8.20
N LYS A 353 -26.24 37.88 8.72
CA LYS A 353 -26.20 38.86 9.79
C LYS A 353 -26.80 40.22 9.37
N GLY A 354 -26.51 40.70 8.15
CA GLY A 354 -27.09 41.92 7.60
C GLY A 354 -28.61 41.84 7.43
N LEU A 355 -29.11 40.72 6.94
CA LEU A 355 -30.55 40.48 6.78
C LEU A 355 -31.28 40.31 8.12
N SER A 356 -30.59 39.81 9.16
CA SER A 356 -31.15 39.71 10.53
C SER A 356 -31.29 41.09 11.22
N LEU A 357 -30.41 42.05 10.89
CA LEU A 357 -30.48 43.44 11.45
C LEU A 357 -31.58 44.28 10.81
N ILE A 358 -31.93 44.02 9.56
CA ILE A 358 -33.01 44.76 8.86
C ILE A 358 -34.40 44.40 9.42
N HIS A 359 -34.56 43.19 9.96
CA HIS A 359 -35.85 42.77 10.56
C HIS A 359 -36.10 43.32 11.97
N ILE A 360 -35.11 43.95 12.61
CA ILE A 360 -35.23 44.55 13.96
C ILE A 360 -35.55 46.06 13.89
N SER A 361 -35.53 46.66 12.69
CA SER A 361 -35.70 48.12 12.50
C SER A 361 -36.98 48.56 11.82
N GLU A 362 -38.03 47.73 11.72
CA GLU A 362 -39.38 48.23 11.39
C GLU A 362 -40.12 48.58 12.69
N PRO A 363 -40.38 49.89 12.97
CA PRO A 363 -41.27 50.29 14.08
C PRO A 363 -42.67 50.08 13.62
N THR A 364 -43.52 49.50 14.47
CA THR A 364 -44.96 49.48 14.44
C THR A 364 -45.51 50.88 14.41
#